data_a98cf193d018f1e7a955a147ac32fd50
#
_entry.id   a98cf193d018f1e7a955a147ac32fd50
#
_cell.length_a   1.000
_cell.length_b   1.000
_cell.length_c   1.000
_cell.angle_alpha   90.00
_cell.angle_beta   90.00
_cell.angle_gamma   90.00
#
_symmetry.space_group_name_H-M   'P 1'
#
loop_
_entity.id
_entity.type
_entity.pdbx_description
1 polymer ?
#
loop_
_entity_poly.entity_id
_entity_poly.type
_entity_poly.pdbx_seq_one_letter_code
_entity_poly.pdbx_strand_id
1 'polypeptide(L)'
;MLTLHRVRGVRAVPDGPLAPGHAVVVDGTRLAAIGPYEELAAAYGTGAAGAPGRARLREWDGIVTPGRHEPDGAALLEAAYHPDPREADALGSEPLTGEALAALGRSAAGMPESRWGASARRGLQRLLAAGTTSLTGPFTRPAVRTAVRRSGLPERPGPGPRPLTAGGPATFAIVADDGTALATVVAGRLVHRRH
;
A
#
# COMPACT_ATOMS: atom_id res chain seq x y z
N MET A 1 -16.49 8.40 -5.04
CA MET A 1 -15.83 9.27 -6.06
C MET A 1 -15.23 8.35 -7.10
N LEU A 2 -15.69 8.52 -8.32
CA LEU A 2 -15.31 7.66 -9.44
C LEU A 2 -13.92 8.06 -9.99
N THR A 3 -13.01 7.09 -10.15
CA THR A 3 -11.65 7.33 -10.67
C THR A 3 -11.30 6.25 -11.67
N LEU A 4 -10.90 6.64 -12.89
CA LEU A 4 -10.36 5.76 -13.93
C LEU A 4 -8.82 5.86 -13.88
N HIS A 5 -8.16 4.74 -13.60
CA HIS A 5 -6.71 4.62 -13.67
C HIS A 5 -6.32 4.04 -15.02
N ARG A 6 -5.80 4.89 -15.91
CA ARG A 6 -5.16 4.49 -17.16
C ARG A 6 -3.74 4.02 -16.86
N VAL A 7 -3.43 2.83 -17.28
CA VAL A 7 -2.14 2.15 -17.05
C VAL A 7 -1.73 1.42 -18.31
N ARG A 8 -0.51 0.89 -18.38
CA ARG A 8 -0.08 0.08 -19.52
C ARG A 8 -0.78 -1.28 -19.58
N GLY A 9 -1.26 -1.77 -18.45
CA GLY A 9 -2.02 -3.02 -18.38
C GLY A 9 -2.37 -3.42 -16.94
N VAL A 10 -3.13 -4.48 -16.82
CA VAL A 10 -3.60 -5.02 -15.53
C VAL A 10 -3.19 -6.49 -15.39
N ARG A 11 -2.56 -6.83 -14.29
CA ARG A 11 -2.31 -8.19 -13.83
C ARG A 11 -3.25 -8.43 -12.65
N ALA A 12 -4.38 -9.07 -12.90
CA ALA A 12 -5.42 -9.21 -11.89
C ALA A 12 -5.11 -10.26 -10.80
N VAL A 13 -4.24 -11.21 -11.10
CA VAL A 13 -3.82 -12.28 -10.19
C VAL A 13 -2.32 -12.16 -9.93
N PRO A 14 -1.81 -12.38 -8.69
CA PRO A 14 -0.38 -12.44 -8.45
C PRO A 14 0.29 -13.42 -9.43
N ASP A 15 1.37 -13.00 -10.06
CA ASP A 15 2.12 -13.78 -11.06
C ASP A 15 1.30 -14.29 -12.27
N GLY A 16 0.06 -13.81 -12.41
CA GLY A 16 -0.80 -14.16 -13.53
C GLY A 16 -0.47 -13.38 -14.81
N PRO A 17 -1.21 -13.65 -15.91
CA PRO A 17 -0.99 -12.99 -17.18
C PRO A 17 -1.29 -11.47 -17.08
N LEU A 18 -0.48 -10.71 -17.82
CA LEU A 18 -0.74 -9.29 -18.05
C LEU A 18 -1.82 -9.13 -19.13
N ALA A 19 -2.81 -8.30 -18.88
CA ALA A 19 -3.76 -7.82 -19.88
C ALA A 19 -3.34 -6.41 -20.35
N PRO A 20 -2.61 -6.29 -21.48
CA PRO A 20 -2.14 -4.98 -21.98
C PRO A 20 -3.32 -4.10 -22.35
N GLY A 21 -3.18 -2.77 -22.20
CA GLY A 21 -4.21 -1.80 -22.56
C GLY A 21 -5.44 -1.82 -21.64
N HIS A 22 -5.49 -2.70 -20.65
CA HIS A 22 -6.54 -2.69 -19.63
C HIS A 22 -6.31 -1.58 -18.61
N ALA A 23 -7.42 -1.12 -18.02
CA ALA A 23 -7.48 -0.10 -16.99
C ALA A 23 -8.38 -0.57 -15.83
N VAL A 24 -8.42 0.20 -14.75
CA VAL A 24 -9.31 -0.07 -13.62
C VAL A 24 -10.14 1.17 -13.28
N VAL A 25 -11.40 0.96 -12.97
CA VAL A 25 -12.30 1.99 -12.44
C VAL A 25 -12.53 1.73 -10.96
N VAL A 26 -12.29 2.76 -10.17
CA VAL A 26 -12.54 2.75 -8.71
C VAL A 26 -13.75 3.60 -8.41
N ASP A 27 -14.72 3.03 -7.70
CA ASP A 27 -15.84 3.77 -7.10
C ASP A 27 -15.84 3.59 -5.58
N GLY A 28 -15.59 4.68 -4.89
CA GLY A 28 -15.45 4.65 -3.45
C GLY A 28 -14.34 3.68 -3.00
N THR A 29 -14.73 2.59 -2.33
CA THR A 29 -13.81 1.56 -1.80
C THR A 29 -13.72 0.32 -2.68
N ARG A 30 -14.41 0.29 -3.85
CA ARG A 30 -14.53 -0.89 -4.70
C ARG A 30 -13.97 -0.67 -6.09
N LEU A 31 -13.51 -1.75 -6.71
CA LEU A 31 -13.23 -1.80 -8.14
C LEU A 31 -14.58 -1.93 -8.88
N ALA A 32 -15.02 -0.86 -9.52
CA ALA A 32 -16.25 -0.87 -10.31
C ALA A 32 -16.09 -1.71 -11.58
N ALA A 33 -14.93 -1.61 -12.25
CA ALA A 33 -14.64 -2.36 -13.46
C ALA A 33 -13.14 -2.58 -13.66
N ILE A 34 -12.80 -3.62 -14.41
CA ILE A 34 -11.47 -3.93 -14.95
C ILE A 34 -11.69 -4.34 -16.41
N GLY A 35 -11.02 -3.70 -17.37
CA GLY A 35 -11.20 -4.01 -18.78
C GLY A 35 -10.41 -3.09 -19.69
N PRO A 36 -10.58 -3.21 -21.03
CA PRO A 36 -9.94 -2.35 -22.01
C PRO A 36 -10.19 -0.86 -21.70
N TYR A 37 -9.14 -0.05 -21.78
CA TYR A 37 -9.23 1.37 -21.44
C TYR A 37 -10.30 2.12 -22.23
N GLU A 38 -10.36 1.89 -23.54
CA GLU A 38 -11.29 2.60 -24.45
C GLU A 38 -12.76 2.31 -24.09
N GLU A 39 -13.08 1.06 -23.75
CA GLU A 39 -14.42 0.67 -23.33
C GLU A 39 -14.79 1.34 -21.99
N LEU A 40 -13.85 1.33 -21.02
CA LEU A 40 -14.08 1.95 -19.72
C LEU A 40 -14.17 3.48 -19.84
N ALA A 41 -13.37 4.10 -20.69
CA ALA A 41 -13.41 5.53 -20.95
C ALA A 41 -14.74 5.95 -21.59
N ALA A 42 -15.28 5.12 -22.51
CA ALA A 42 -16.59 5.34 -23.13
C ALA A 42 -17.73 5.18 -22.09
N ALA A 43 -17.67 4.11 -21.25
CA ALA A 43 -18.72 3.78 -20.30
C ALA A 43 -18.80 4.75 -19.10
N TYR A 44 -17.66 5.15 -18.58
CA TYR A 44 -17.58 5.98 -17.36
C TYR A 44 -17.30 7.45 -17.65
N GLY A 45 -16.96 7.79 -18.89
CA GLY A 45 -16.56 9.13 -19.30
C GLY A 45 -15.30 9.60 -18.56
N THR A 46 -14.58 10.53 -19.16
CA THR A 46 -13.48 11.23 -18.51
C THR A 46 -13.77 12.71 -18.45
N GLY A 47 -13.48 13.36 -17.34
CA GLY A 47 -13.77 14.79 -17.17
C GLY A 47 -13.01 15.43 -16.03
N ALA A 48 -13.21 16.74 -15.88
CA ALA A 48 -12.63 17.46 -14.76
C ALA A 48 -13.01 16.82 -13.42
N ALA A 49 -12.09 16.86 -12.46
CA ALA A 49 -12.34 16.31 -11.14
C ALA A 49 -13.61 16.91 -10.52
N GLY A 50 -14.58 16.03 -10.20
CA GLY A 50 -15.83 16.43 -9.58
C GLY A 50 -17.01 16.69 -10.54
N ALA A 51 -16.84 16.52 -11.86
CA ALA A 51 -17.97 16.60 -12.79
C ALA A 51 -18.94 15.43 -12.49
N PRO A 52 -20.26 15.69 -12.32
CA PRO A 52 -21.23 14.66 -12.01
C PRO A 52 -21.24 13.55 -13.07
N GLY A 53 -21.19 12.29 -12.63
CA GLY A 53 -21.27 11.12 -13.50
C GLY A 53 -20.03 10.82 -14.32
N ARG A 54 -18.93 11.55 -14.15
CA ARG A 54 -17.68 11.32 -14.87
C ARG A 54 -16.55 10.88 -13.95
N ALA A 55 -15.74 9.92 -14.42
CA ALA A 55 -14.57 9.46 -13.70
C ALA A 55 -13.43 10.49 -13.80
N ARG A 56 -12.75 10.71 -12.67
CA ARG A 56 -11.46 11.41 -12.67
C ARG A 56 -10.42 10.53 -13.32
N LEU A 57 -9.80 10.99 -14.40
CA LEU A 57 -8.68 10.27 -15.03
C LEU A 57 -7.40 10.44 -14.21
N ARG A 58 -6.70 9.33 -14.01
CA ARG A 58 -5.32 9.27 -13.51
C ARG A 58 -4.50 8.40 -14.44
N GLU A 59 -3.39 8.92 -14.92
CA GLU A 59 -2.50 8.21 -15.84
C GLU A 59 -1.20 7.83 -15.13
N TRP A 60 -0.70 6.62 -15.46
CA TRP A 60 0.47 6.05 -14.84
C TRP A 60 1.28 5.26 -15.86
N ASP A 61 2.60 5.45 -15.85
CA ASP A 61 3.50 4.64 -16.66
C ASP A 61 3.89 3.35 -15.90
N GLY A 62 2.91 2.48 -15.74
CA GLY A 62 3.07 1.23 -15.00
C GLY A 62 1.91 0.27 -15.21
N ILE A 63 1.93 -0.84 -14.51
CA ILE A 63 0.89 -1.87 -14.51
C ILE A 63 0.18 -1.93 -13.15
N VAL A 64 -1.13 -2.16 -13.18
CA VAL A 64 -1.89 -2.49 -11.95
C VAL A 64 -1.65 -3.94 -11.57
N THR A 65 -1.37 -4.19 -10.30
CA THR A 65 -1.23 -5.53 -9.70
C THR A 65 -1.97 -5.59 -8.37
N PRO A 66 -2.26 -6.78 -7.81
CA PRO A 66 -2.79 -6.93 -6.45
C PRO A 66 -1.91 -6.30 -5.35
N GLY A 67 -0.67 -5.89 -5.71
CA GLY A 67 0.31 -5.40 -4.77
C GLY A 67 1.09 -6.51 -4.09
N ARG A 68 1.78 -6.18 -3.01
CA ARG A 68 2.56 -7.12 -2.21
C ARG A 68 1.83 -7.49 -0.94
N HIS A 69 2.06 -8.69 -0.47
CA HIS A 69 1.68 -9.13 0.87
C HIS A 69 2.93 -9.23 1.74
N GLU A 70 2.86 -8.67 2.96
CA GLU A 70 3.94 -8.77 3.93
C GLU A 70 3.64 -9.89 4.94
N PRO A 71 4.30 -11.06 4.82
CA PRO A 71 4.06 -12.19 5.71
C PRO A 71 4.64 -11.97 7.11
N ASP A 72 5.71 -11.19 7.23
CA ASP A 72 6.44 -10.96 8.48
C ASP A 72 6.05 -9.62 9.14
N GLY A 73 4.79 -9.18 8.95
CA GLY A 73 4.33 -7.89 9.44
C GLY A 73 4.56 -7.65 10.93
N ALA A 74 4.40 -8.67 11.76
CA ALA A 74 4.68 -8.57 13.20
C ALA A 74 6.17 -8.37 13.48
N ALA A 75 7.06 -9.12 12.81
CA ALA A 75 8.50 -8.95 12.96
C ALA A 75 8.95 -7.55 12.51
N LEU A 76 8.42 -7.06 11.40
CA LEU A 76 8.76 -5.74 10.87
C LEU A 76 8.26 -4.58 11.73
N LEU A 77 7.13 -4.73 12.42
CA LEU A 77 6.51 -3.61 13.15
C LEU A 77 6.64 -3.71 14.67
N GLU A 78 6.86 -4.92 15.22
CA GLU A 78 6.98 -5.16 16.68
C GLU A 78 8.37 -5.62 17.13
N ALA A 79 9.17 -6.20 16.22
CA ALA A 79 10.55 -6.62 16.50
C ALA A 79 11.60 -5.81 15.73
N ALA A 80 11.20 -4.71 15.08
CA ALA A 80 12.08 -3.75 14.44
C ALA A 80 11.72 -2.32 14.87
N TYR A 81 12.72 -1.48 15.00
CA TYR A 81 12.56 -0.04 15.19
C TYR A 81 12.95 0.69 13.93
N HIS A 82 12.02 1.44 13.36
CA HIS A 82 12.26 2.31 12.23
C HIS A 82 12.64 3.70 12.74
N PRO A 83 13.91 4.14 12.60
CA PRO A 83 14.36 5.42 13.13
C PRO A 83 13.59 6.62 12.56
N ASP A 84 13.44 7.67 13.36
CA ASP A 84 13.00 8.96 12.84
C ASP A 84 14.11 9.56 11.97
N PRO A 85 13.81 10.26 10.87
CA PRO A 85 14.85 10.98 10.11
C PRO A 85 15.74 11.91 10.96
N ARG A 86 15.21 12.42 12.06
CA ARG A 86 15.97 13.24 13.03
C ARG A 86 16.95 12.43 13.87
N GLU A 87 16.80 11.11 13.91
CA GLU A 87 17.70 10.19 14.62
C GLU A 87 18.72 9.55 13.68
N ALA A 88 18.70 9.88 12.38
CA ALA A 88 19.51 9.22 11.35
C ALA A 88 21.01 9.31 11.61
N ASP A 89 21.50 10.42 12.14
CA ASP A 89 22.93 10.61 12.48
C ASP A 89 23.38 9.66 13.61
N ALA A 90 22.49 9.33 14.54
CA ALA A 90 22.82 8.50 15.71
C ALA A 90 22.46 7.02 15.49
N LEU A 91 21.40 6.72 14.75
CA LEU A 91 20.82 5.38 14.62
C LEU A 91 20.87 4.81 13.20
N GLY A 92 21.25 5.63 12.22
CA GLY A 92 21.16 5.25 10.82
C GLY A 92 19.72 5.36 10.28
N SER A 93 19.57 5.03 8.99
CA SER A 93 18.26 5.07 8.28
C SER A 93 17.56 3.71 8.21
N GLU A 94 18.29 2.64 8.47
CA GLU A 94 17.78 1.28 8.39
C GLU A 94 17.07 0.83 9.68
N PRO A 95 16.10 -0.11 9.60
CA PRO A 95 15.43 -0.63 10.78
C PRO A 95 16.42 -1.32 11.73
N LEU A 96 16.37 -0.96 13.00
CA LEU A 96 17.13 -1.62 14.05
C LEU A 96 16.40 -2.89 14.50
N THR A 97 17.12 -4.00 14.57
CA THR A 97 16.63 -5.31 15.04
C THR A 97 17.62 -5.92 16.04
N GLY A 98 17.23 -7.03 16.67
CA GLY A 98 18.12 -7.81 17.51
C GLY A 98 18.82 -6.98 18.58
N GLU A 99 20.17 -7.11 18.67
CA GLU A 99 20.96 -6.45 19.73
C GLU A 99 20.93 -4.92 19.63
N ALA A 100 20.89 -4.34 18.41
CA ALA A 100 20.78 -2.89 18.23
C ALA A 100 19.47 -2.33 18.81
N LEU A 101 18.36 -3.03 18.59
CA LEU A 101 17.08 -2.68 19.19
C LEU A 101 17.09 -2.87 20.71
N ALA A 102 17.70 -3.94 21.22
CA ALA A 102 17.83 -4.18 22.63
C ALA A 102 18.68 -3.09 23.32
N ALA A 103 19.77 -2.67 22.69
CA ALA A 103 20.60 -1.56 23.17
C ALA A 103 19.81 -0.24 23.24
N LEU A 104 19.01 0.04 22.20
CA LEU A 104 18.10 1.20 22.21
C LEU A 104 17.10 1.15 23.36
N GLY A 105 16.54 -0.04 23.64
CA GLY A 105 15.62 -0.26 24.76
C GLY A 105 16.25 0.00 26.15
N ARG A 106 17.56 -0.25 26.29
CA ARG A 106 18.34 0.02 27.52
C ARG A 106 18.81 1.47 27.63
N SER A 107 18.72 2.24 26.57
CA SER A 107 19.11 3.66 26.60
C SER A 107 18.17 4.50 27.47
N ALA A 108 18.63 5.70 27.85
CA ALA A 108 17.82 6.65 28.63
C ALA A 108 16.50 7.03 27.93
N ALA A 109 16.47 7.04 26.61
CA ALA A 109 15.26 7.31 25.81
C ALA A 109 14.28 6.13 25.85
N GLY A 110 14.78 4.90 26.03
CA GLY A 110 13.98 3.68 26.07
C GLY A 110 13.07 3.47 24.87
N MET A 111 12.11 2.57 25.02
CA MET A 111 11.12 2.23 24.01
C MET A 111 9.68 2.31 24.56
N PRO A 112 9.19 3.51 24.89
CA PRO A 112 7.80 3.67 25.34
C PRO A 112 6.81 3.39 24.19
N GLU A 113 5.55 3.13 24.54
CA GLU A 113 4.49 2.83 23.55
C GLU A 113 4.33 3.92 22.46
N SER A 114 4.53 5.19 22.82
CA SER A 114 4.50 6.29 21.84
C SER A 114 5.60 6.15 20.77
N ARG A 115 6.79 5.71 21.16
CA ARG A 115 7.93 5.49 20.26
C ARG A 115 7.69 4.27 19.38
N TRP A 116 7.13 3.18 19.93
CA TRP A 116 6.68 2.04 19.15
C TRP A 116 5.63 2.44 18.11
N GLY A 117 4.62 3.21 18.50
CA GLY A 117 3.61 3.69 17.58
C GLY A 117 4.15 4.60 16.47
N ALA A 118 5.15 5.44 16.77
CA ALA A 118 5.82 6.27 15.78
C ALA A 118 6.66 5.41 14.82
N SER A 119 7.43 4.46 15.34
CA SER A 119 8.19 3.48 14.56
C SER A 119 7.28 2.68 13.61
N ALA A 120 6.20 2.11 14.13
CA ALA A 120 5.24 1.35 13.33
C ALA A 120 4.65 2.17 12.17
N ARG A 121 4.32 3.46 12.40
CA ARG A 121 3.83 4.33 11.32
C ARG A 121 4.88 4.50 10.21
N ARG A 122 6.16 4.65 10.55
CA ARG A 122 7.26 4.75 9.56
C ARG A 122 7.46 3.44 8.82
N GLY A 123 7.42 2.29 9.53
CA GLY A 123 7.45 0.97 8.92
C GLY A 123 6.31 0.78 7.92
N LEU A 124 5.08 1.13 8.31
CA LEU A 124 3.91 1.08 7.42
C LEU A 124 4.05 1.99 6.20
N GLN A 125 4.61 3.19 6.36
CA GLN A 125 4.89 4.08 5.23
C GLN A 125 5.89 3.45 4.24
N ARG A 126 6.95 2.78 4.73
CA ARG A 126 7.88 2.04 3.88
C ARG A 126 7.21 0.89 3.15
N LEU A 127 6.37 0.12 3.83
CA LEU A 127 5.58 -0.95 3.20
C LEU A 127 4.66 -0.42 2.10
N LEU A 128 3.93 0.66 2.38
CA LEU A 128 3.08 1.31 1.38
C LEU A 128 3.89 1.84 0.19
N ALA A 129 5.06 2.43 0.44
CA ALA A 129 5.97 2.90 -0.61
C ALA A 129 6.56 1.74 -1.44
N ALA A 130 6.61 0.53 -0.90
CA ALA A 130 7.01 -0.68 -1.62
C ALA A 130 5.85 -1.36 -2.35
N GLY A 131 4.63 -0.81 -2.32
CA GLY A 131 3.47 -1.41 -2.97
C GLY A 131 2.78 -2.51 -2.15
N THR A 132 3.02 -2.56 -0.84
CA THR A 132 2.36 -3.54 0.05
C THR A 132 0.89 -3.15 0.24
N THR A 133 0.00 -4.12 0.05
CA THR A 133 -1.46 -3.94 0.11
C THR A 133 -2.11 -4.79 1.21
N SER A 134 -1.37 -5.68 1.84
CA SER A 134 -1.82 -6.47 2.99
C SER A 134 -0.62 -6.96 3.80
N LEU A 135 -0.86 -7.34 5.05
CA LEU A 135 0.19 -7.84 5.94
C LEU A 135 -0.38 -8.90 6.90
N THR A 136 0.51 -9.74 7.45
CA THR A 136 0.15 -10.76 8.45
C THR A 136 0.42 -10.24 9.86
N GLY A 137 -0.60 -10.43 10.74
CA GLY A 137 -0.47 -10.30 12.20
C GLY A 137 -0.29 -11.68 12.88
N PRO A 138 -0.61 -11.81 14.17
CA PRO A 138 -1.25 -10.78 15.00
C PRO A 138 -0.28 -9.72 15.51
N PHE A 139 -0.79 -8.53 15.81
CA PHE A 139 -0.06 -7.47 16.50
C PHE A 139 -0.45 -7.42 17.97
N THR A 140 0.54 -7.51 18.86
CA THR A 140 0.33 -7.60 20.31
C THR A 140 0.41 -6.22 20.98
N ARG A 141 1.29 -5.33 20.49
CA ARG A 141 1.47 -3.98 21.05
C ARG A 141 0.30 -3.06 20.71
N PRO A 142 -0.36 -2.42 21.70
CA PRO A 142 -1.52 -1.56 21.46
C PRO A 142 -1.23 -0.41 20.49
N ALA A 143 -0.05 0.23 20.60
CA ALA A 143 0.34 1.33 19.72
C ALA A 143 0.56 0.87 18.28
N VAL A 144 1.15 -0.32 18.06
CA VAL A 144 1.35 -0.91 16.73
C VAL A 144 0.01 -1.30 16.12
N ARG A 145 -0.86 -2.01 16.85
CA ARG A 145 -2.23 -2.32 16.41
C ARG A 145 -2.99 -1.08 15.96
N THR A 146 -2.86 -0.01 16.75
CA THR A 146 -3.51 1.26 16.40
C THR A 146 -2.95 1.85 15.12
N ALA A 147 -1.63 1.80 14.91
CA ALA A 147 -0.99 2.28 13.70
C ALA A 147 -1.43 1.46 12.47
N VAL A 148 -1.44 0.13 12.57
CA VAL A 148 -1.90 -0.79 11.50
C VAL A 148 -3.35 -0.49 11.13
N ARG A 149 -4.25 -0.45 12.11
CA ARG A 149 -5.67 -0.14 11.87
C ARG A 149 -5.86 1.21 11.19
N ARG A 150 -5.12 2.25 11.58
CA ARG A 150 -5.19 3.59 10.98
C ARG A 150 -4.61 3.66 9.58
N SER A 151 -3.66 2.80 9.23
CA SER A 151 -3.10 2.74 7.88
C SER A 151 -4.13 2.25 6.85
N GLY A 152 -5.12 1.48 7.30
CA GLY A 152 -6.12 0.82 6.45
C GLY A 152 -5.59 -0.41 5.73
N LEU A 153 -4.32 -0.82 5.93
CA LEU A 153 -3.81 -2.07 5.41
C LEU A 153 -4.56 -3.24 6.04
N PRO A 154 -5.17 -4.12 5.26
CA PRO A 154 -5.85 -5.28 5.77
C PRO A 154 -4.85 -6.26 6.39
N GLU A 155 -5.11 -6.62 7.65
CA GLU A 155 -4.45 -7.74 8.32
C GLU A 155 -5.08 -9.04 7.83
N ARG A 156 -4.26 -9.96 7.32
CA ARG A 156 -4.74 -11.19 6.71
C ARG A 156 -3.82 -12.37 6.99
N PRO A 157 -4.37 -13.51 7.36
CA PRO A 157 -3.65 -14.77 7.31
C PRO A 157 -3.52 -15.23 5.84
N GLY A 158 -2.43 -15.90 5.51
CA GLY A 158 -2.25 -16.54 4.21
C GLY A 158 -1.20 -15.90 3.31
N PRO A 159 -0.82 -16.58 2.24
CA PRO A 159 0.45 -16.36 1.55
C PRO A 159 0.44 -15.25 0.50
N GLY A 160 -0.58 -14.43 0.38
CA GLY A 160 -0.54 -13.42 -0.66
C GLY A 160 -1.69 -12.44 -0.71
N PRO A 161 -1.60 -11.42 -1.58
CA PRO A 161 -2.67 -10.46 -1.80
C PRO A 161 -3.85 -11.11 -2.53
N ARG A 162 -5.05 -10.55 -2.36
CA ARG A 162 -6.24 -11.02 -3.09
C ARG A 162 -6.15 -10.66 -4.56
N PRO A 163 -6.61 -11.55 -5.47
CA PRO A 163 -6.85 -11.19 -6.86
C PRO A 163 -7.76 -9.97 -6.98
N LEU A 164 -7.53 -9.18 -8.02
CA LEU A 164 -8.38 -8.05 -8.37
C LEU A 164 -9.60 -8.56 -9.13
N THR A 165 -10.79 -8.21 -8.65
CA THR A 165 -12.05 -8.57 -9.30
C THR A 165 -12.98 -7.36 -9.33
N ALA A 166 -13.76 -7.22 -10.38
CA ALA A 166 -14.84 -6.24 -10.41
C ALA A 166 -15.80 -6.48 -9.25
N GLY A 167 -16.25 -5.42 -8.59
CA GLY A 167 -17.03 -5.48 -7.34
C GLY A 167 -16.21 -5.75 -6.07
N GLY A 168 -14.96 -6.16 -6.20
CA GLY A 168 -14.04 -6.39 -5.08
C GLY A 168 -13.47 -5.11 -4.47
N PRO A 169 -12.66 -5.23 -3.41
CA PRO A 169 -12.01 -4.08 -2.79
C PRO A 169 -11.07 -3.37 -3.77
N ALA A 170 -11.11 -2.04 -3.82
CA ALA A 170 -10.14 -1.23 -4.56
C ALA A 170 -8.81 -1.13 -3.80
N THR A 171 -8.09 -2.26 -3.72
CA THR A 171 -6.81 -2.38 -3.03
C THR A 171 -5.81 -3.01 -3.99
N PHE A 172 -4.83 -2.22 -4.46
CA PHE A 172 -3.88 -2.60 -5.51
C PHE A 172 -2.64 -1.71 -5.47
N ALA A 173 -1.59 -2.14 -6.15
CA ALA A 173 -0.43 -1.32 -6.44
C ALA A 173 -0.32 -1.05 -7.95
N ILE A 174 0.31 0.06 -8.30
CA ILE A 174 0.75 0.36 -9.67
C ILE A 174 2.27 0.33 -9.63
N VAL A 175 2.86 -0.52 -10.45
CA VAL A 175 4.29 -0.76 -10.46
C VAL A 175 4.89 -0.49 -11.83
N ALA A 176 6.09 0.07 -11.85
CA ALA A 176 6.91 0.24 -13.05
C ALA A 176 7.56 -1.11 -13.47
N ASP A 177 8.25 -1.13 -14.61
CA ASP A 177 8.90 -2.34 -15.12
C ASP A 177 10.00 -2.88 -14.22
N ASP A 178 10.68 -1.99 -13.50
CA ASP A 178 11.70 -2.35 -12.51
C ASP A 178 11.13 -2.86 -11.18
N GLY A 179 9.80 -3.01 -11.10
CA GLY A 179 9.10 -3.43 -9.89
C GLY A 179 8.91 -2.32 -8.83
N THR A 180 9.33 -1.10 -9.13
CA THR A 180 9.11 0.05 -8.25
C THR A 180 7.64 0.40 -8.16
N ALA A 181 7.11 0.58 -6.95
CA ALA A 181 5.74 1.03 -6.77
C ALA A 181 5.62 2.54 -7.08
N LEU A 182 4.82 2.85 -8.09
CA LEU A 182 4.45 4.22 -8.48
C LEU A 182 3.30 4.75 -7.61
N ALA A 183 2.39 3.85 -7.25
CA ALA A 183 1.26 4.18 -6.40
C ALA A 183 0.76 2.95 -5.64
N THR A 184 0.23 3.19 -4.45
CA THR A 184 -0.47 2.18 -3.65
C THR A 184 -1.85 2.71 -3.29
N VAL A 185 -2.86 1.92 -3.59
CA VAL A 185 -4.27 2.21 -3.31
C VAL A 185 -4.78 1.19 -2.32
N VAL A 186 -5.37 1.64 -1.22
CA VAL A 186 -5.99 0.79 -0.19
C VAL A 186 -7.41 1.27 0.04
N ALA A 187 -8.37 0.37 -0.14
CA ALA A 187 -9.80 0.68 -0.05
C ALA A 187 -10.18 1.96 -0.83
N GLY A 188 -9.71 2.07 -2.07
CA GLY A 188 -9.98 3.18 -2.97
C GLY A 188 -9.23 4.49 -2.67
N ARG A 189 -8.45 4.52 -1.60
CA ARG A 189 -7.64 5.69 -1.22
C ARG A 189 -6.22 5.54 -1.76
N LEU A 190 -5.74 6.55 -2.45
CA LEU A 190 -4.33 6.65 -2.83
C LEU A 190 -3.52 6.98 -1.55
N VAL A 191 -2.83 5.98 -1.02
CA VAL A 191 -2.08 6.07 0.26
C VAL A 191 -0.59 6.29 0.06
N HIS A 192 -0.08 5.99 -1.12
CA HIS A 192 1.27 6.31 -1.57
C HIS A 192 1.25 6.72 -3.04
N ARG A 193 2.05 7.71 -3.38
CA ARG A 193 2.37 8.13 -4.76
C ARG A 193 3.83 8.54 -4.81
N ARG A 194 4.57 7.94 -5.72
CA ARG A 194 5.92 8.40 -6.09
C ARG A 194 5.80 9.61 -7.03
N HIS A 195 6.54 10.65 -6.76
CA HIS A 195 6.64 11.87 -7.58
C HIS A 195 7.79 11.74 -8.57
#